data_67cb38f3704e2858163184c4f7aa78c4
#
_entry.id   67cb38f3704e2858163184c4f7aa78c4
#
_cell.length_a   1.000
_cell.length_b   1.000
_cell.length_c   1.000
_cell.angle_alpha   90.00
_cell.angle_beta   90.00
_cell.angle_gamma   90.00
#
_symmetry.space_group_name_H-M   'P 1'
#
loop_
_entity.id
_entity.type
_entity.pdbx_description
1 polymer ?
#
loop_
_entity_poly.entity_id
_entity_poly.type
_entity_poly.pdbx_seq_one_letter_code
_entity_poly.pdbx_strand_id
1 'polypeptide(L)'
;YGSCAIDHNGKGRYSTKMGHGDAIHLTHFDPSRKGLQVWDCHENKRDGSTYRDAATGEIILQVKSNKDVGRCMAADIDPTQPGVEMWSWEAGMRNAKGEAIAGRIKGLPTNMAVWWDGDLLRELLDKNIISKYDWKAQKVNRIVTFEGALSNNGTKAVPCLQGDIVGDWREEVLLRSEDNCSLRLYVSTI
;
A
#
# COMPACT_ATOMS: atom_id res chain seq x y z
N TYR A 1 -10.04 -4.11 19.85
CA TYR A 1 -9.21 -3.67 18.75
C TYR A 1 -9.35 -4.61 17.57
N GLY A 2 -9.09 -4.11 16.37
CA GLY A 2 -9.17 -4.81 15.11
C GLY A 2 -9.86 -3.97 14.03
N SER A 3 -9.82 -4.44 12.79
CA SER A 3 -10.57 -3.83 11.69
C SER A 3 -12.06 -4.13 11.84
N CYS A 4 -12.90 -3.18 11.46
CA CYS A 4 -14.35 -3.36 11.40
C CYS A 4 -14.92 -2.70 10.14
N ALA A 5 -16.07 -3.15 9.72
CA ALA A 5 -16.88 -2.46 8.72
C ALA A 5 -18.14 -1.89 9.36
N ILE A 6 -18.46 -0.65 8.98
CA ILE A 6 -19.63 0.09 9.40
C ILE A 6 -20.35 0.56 8.14
N ASP A 7 -21.66 0.41 8.07
CA ASP A 7 -22.42 0.88 6.92
C ASP A 7 -22.64 2.41 6.97
N HIS A 8 -23.24 2.96 5.92
CA HIS A 8 -23.49 4.40 5.79
C HIS A 8 -24.49 4.95 6.83
N ASN A 9 -25.22 4.08 7.55
CA ASN A 9 -26.12 4.47 8.66
C ASN A 9 -25.43 4.34 10.02
N GLY A 10 -24.13 4.01 10.07
CA GLY A 10 -23.39 3.82 11.31
C GLY A 10 -23.56 2.44 11.96
N LYS A 11 -24.24 1.50 11.29
CA LYS A 11 -24.45 0.15 11.81
C LYS A 11 -23.21 -0.72 11.55
N GLY A 12 -22.68 -1.35 12.61
CA GLY A 12 -21.59 -2.30 12.49
C GLY A 12 -21.99 -3.53 11.69
N ARG A 13 -21.17 -3.91 10.73
CA ARG A 13 -21.34 -5.12 9.91
C ARG A 13 -20.56 -6.30 10.48
N TYR A 14 -19.28 -6.11 10.74
CA TYR A 14 -18.40 -7.10 11.36
C TYR A 14 -17.22 -6.44 12.08
N SER A 15 -16.51 -7.23 12.87
CA SER A 15 -15.22 -6.87 13.49
C SER A 15 -14.31 -8.11 13.46
N THR A 16 -13.05 -7.92 13.08
CA THR A 16 -12.07 -9.00 12.99
C THR A 16 -11.51 -9.43 14.33
N LYS A 17 -11.49 -8.54 15.32
CA LYS A 17 -10.89 -8.74 16.67
C LYS A 17 -9.41 -9.15 16.64
N MET A 18 -8.68 -8.81 15.58
CA MET A 18 -7.27 -9.18 15.39
C MET A 18 -6.27 -8.15 15.94
N GLY A 19 -6.72 -7.23 16.80
CA GLY A 19 -5.87 -6.22 17.40
C GLY A 19 -5.61 -5.04 16.49
N HIS A 20 -4.58 -4.25 16.81
CA HIS A 20 -4.18 -3.05 16.10
C HIS A 20 -3.44 -3.40 14.80
N GLY A 21 -3.50 -2.52 13.82
CA GLY A 21 -2.74 -2.61 12.58
C GLY A 21 -2.50 -1.21 12.00
N ASP A 22 -1.34 -1.00 11.38
CA ASP A 22 -0.87 0.31 10.92
C ASP A 22 -1.14 0.58 9.43
N ALA A 23 -1.61 -0.41 8.69
CA ALA A 23 -1.93 -0.26 7.28
C ALA A 23 -3.13 -1.13 6.89
N ILE A 24 -3.99 -0.55 6.07
CA ILE A 24 -5.17 -1.20 5.50
C ILE A 24 -5.38 -0.68 4.07
N HIS A 25 -5.61 -1.60 3.15
CA HIS A 25 -5.87 -1.31 1.74
C HIS A 25 -7.22 -1.91 1.36
N LEU A 26 -8.08 -1.07 0.79
CA LEU A 26 -9.41 -1.45 0.32
C LEU A 26 -9.52 -1.12 -1.17
N THR A 27 -9.69 -2.15 -1.99
CA THR A 27 -9.91 -1.99 -3.44
C THR A 27 -10.55 -3.24 -4.02
N HIS A 28 -10.83 -3.23 -5.32
CA HIS A 28 -11.16 -4.43 -6.08
C HIS A 28 -9.86 -5.13 -6.49
N PHE A 29 -9.34 -6.00 -5.61
CA PHE A 29 -8.08 -6.71 -5.83
C PHE A 29 -8.18 -7.72 -6.96
N ASP A 30 -9.12 -8.65 -6.83
CA ASP A 30 -9.30 -9.76 -7.76
C ASP A 30 -10.44 -9.47 -8.74
N PRO A 31 -10.13 -9.22 -10.03
CA PRO A 31 -11.13 -8.91 -11.04
C PRO A 31 -12.13 -10.07 -11.28
N SER A 32 -11.82 -11.28 -10.86
CA SER A 32 -12.74 -12.43 -10.93
C SER A 32 -13.76 -12.48 -9.78
N ARG A 33 -13.56 -11.69 -8.71
CA ARG A 33 -14.46 -11.62 -7.56
C ARG A 33 -15.41 -10.44 -7.66
N LYS A 34 -16.61 -10.60 -7.15
CA LYS A 34 -17.56 -9.50 -7.00
C LYS A 34 -17.25 -8.71 -5.73
N GLY A 35 -17.29 -7.38 -5.82
CA GLY A 35 -17.13 -6.50 -4.66
C GLY A 35 -15.67 -6.19 -4.32
N LEU A 36 -15.47 -5.51 -3.21
CA LEU A 36 -14.16 -5.07 -2.75
C LEU A 36 -13.55 -6.08 -1.78
N GLN A 37 -12.23 -6.08 -1.73
CA GLN A 37 -11.47 -6.85 -0.75
C GLN A 37 -10.60 -5.92 0.10
N VAL A 38 -10.13 -6.43 1.22
CA VAL A 38 -9.24 -5.73 2.14
C VAL A 38 -7.96 -6.53 2.33
N TRP A 39 -6.82 -5.86 2.25
CA TRP A 39 -5.54 -6.34 2.71
C TRP A 39 -5.06 -5.48 3.87
N ASP A 40 -4.77 -6.08 5.01
CA ASP A 40 -4.24 -5.40 6.19
C ASP A 40 -3.20 -6.21 6.94
N CYS A 41 -2.46 -5.53 7.82
CA CYS A 41 -1.48 -6.14 8.71
C CYS A 41 -1.85 -5.89 10.17
N HIS A 42 -1.31 -6.75 11.06
CA HIS A 42 -1.63 -6.75 12.48
C HIS A 42 -0.38 -6.76 13.34
N GLU A 43 -0.42 -6.03 14.45
CA GLU A 43 0.68 -5.99 15.43
C GLU A 43 0.69 -7.21 16.36
N ASN A 44 -0.45 -7.85 16.54
CA ASN A 44 -0.52 -9.10 17.31
C ASN A 44 0.35 -10.17 16.63
N LYS A 45 1.30 -10.71 17.39
CA LYS A 45 2.33 -11.65 16.88
C LYS A 45 1.81 -12.90 16.17
N ARG A 46 0.55 -13.26 16.28
CA ARG A 46 -0.03 -14.45 15.65
C ARG A 46 -0.95 -14.14 14.47
N ASP A 47 -1.37 -12.87 14.33
CA ASP A 47 -2.42 -12.53 13.38
C ASP A 47 -1.85 -12.21 11.99
N GLY A 48 -0.64 -11.64 11.92
CA GLY A 48 0.12 -11.48 10.68
C GLY A 48 -0.53 -10.49 9.71
N SER A 49 -0.85 -10.95 8.51
CA SER A 49 -1.56 -10.17 7.49
C SER A 49 -2.80 -10.93 7.03
N THR A 50 -3.89 -10.21 6.74
CA THR A 50 -5.14 -10.81 6.28
C THR A 50 -5.62 -10.22 4.96
N TYR A 51 -6.13 -11.10 4.09
CA TYR A 51 -6.86 -10.77 2.89
C TYR A 51 -8.29 -11.26 3.05
N ARG A 52 -9.28 -10.37 2.89
CA ARG A 52 -10.67 -10.72 3.19
C ARG A 52 -11.66 -9.99 2.30
N ASP A 53 -12.86 -10.52 2.22
CA ASP A 53 -14.02 -9.85 1.64
C ASP A 53 -14.40 -8.62 2.48
N ALA A 54 -14.54 -7.47 1.82
CA ALA A 54 -14.79 -6.20 2.52
C ALA A 54 -16.23 -6.08 3.05
N ALA A 55 -17.18 -6.77 2.42
CA ALA A 55 -18.60 -6.65 2.81
C ALA A 55 -18.96 -7.58 3.98
N THR A 56 -18.35 -8.75 4.02
CA THR A 56 -18.67 -9.81 4.99
C THR A 56 -17.65 -9.97 6.09
N GLY A 57 -16.38 -9.59 5.83
CA GLY A 57 -15.25 -9.84 6.73
C GLY A 57 -14.70 -11.27 6.63
N GLU A 58 -15.22 -12.10 5.71
CA GLU A 58 -14.72 -13.46 5.47
C GLU A 58 -13.24 -13.42 5.07
N ILE A 59 -12.42 -14.19 5.79
CA ILE A 59 -10.98 -14.28 5.53
C ILE A 59 -10.74 -15.21 4.33
N ILE A 60 -10.22 -14.63 3.24
CA ILE A 60 -9.82 -15.35 2.04
C ILE A 60 -8.44 -15.99 2.25
N LEU A 61 -7.52 -15.22 2.87
CA LEU A 61 -6.18 -15.67 3.20
C LEU A 61 -5.71 -15.01 4.50
N GLN A 62 -5.03 -15.78 5.34
CA GLN A 62 -4.27 -15.27 6.46
C GLN A 62 -2.83 -15.77 6.39
N VAL A 63 -1.87 -14.85 6.39
CA VAL A 63 -0.46 -15.16 6.53
C VAL A 63 -0.03 -14.85 7.96
N LYS A 64 0.03 -15.90 8.78
CA LYS A 64 0.42 -15.78 10.19
C LYS A 64 1.86 -15.30 10.34
N SER A 65 2.13 -14.57 11.40
CA SER A 65 3.47 -14.12 11.79
C SER A 65 3.69 -14.40 13.27
N ASN A 66 4.94 -14.53 13.69
CA ASN A 66 5.33 -14.54 15.09
C ASN A 66 5.87 -13.19 15.57
N LYS A 67 5.75 -12.17 14.72
CA LYS A 67 6.21 -10.80 14.96
C LYS A 67 5.09 -9.81 14.66
N ASP A 68 5.28 -8.60 15.13
CA ASP A 68 4.54 -7.44 14.69
C ASP A 68 4.79 -7.22 13.19
N VAL A 69 3.71 -7.17 12.40
CA VAL A 69 3.74 -6.81 10.99
C VAL A 69 3.34 -5.35 10.87
N GLY A 70 4.31 -4.47 11.12
CA GLY A 70 4.05 -3.04 11.25
C GLY A 70 3.51 -2.35 9.99
N ARG A 71 3.76 -2.91 8.79
CA ARG A 71 3.30 -2.33 7.52
C ARG A 71 2.98 -3.40 6.49
N CYS A 72 2.01 -3.09 5.66
CA CYS A 72 1.71 -3.82 4.43
C CYS A 72 1.38 -2.83 3.31
N MET A 73 1.36 -3.30 2.09
CA MET A 73 1.05 -2.49 0.92
C MET A 73 0.26 -3.31 -0.09
N ALA A 74 -0.52 -2.62 -0.91
CA ALA A 74 -1.17 -3.18 -2.09
C ALA A 74 -1.16 -2.16 -3.22
N ALA A 75 -0.72 -2.58 -4.40
CA ALA A 75 -0.72 -1.77 -5.62
C ALA A 75 -0.57 -2.68 -6.83
N ASP A 76 -1.14 -2.28 -7.96
CA ASP A 76 -0.93 -2.91 -9.25
C ASP A 76 0.47 -2.52 -9.75
N ILE A 77 1.44 -3.46 -9.68
CA ILE A 77 2.85 -3.23 -10.00
C ILE A 77 3.45 -4.31 -10.91
N ASP A 78 2.69 -5.36 -11.24
CA ASP A 78 3.13 -6.45 -12.11
C ASP A 78 2.07 -6.74 -13.20
N PRO A 79 2.28 -6.29 -14.44
CA PRO A 79 1.28 -6.42 -15.51
C PRO A 79 1.06 -7.87 -15.97
N THR A 80 1.82 -8.82 -15.46
CA THR A 80 1.64 -10.24 -15.74
C THR A 80 0.64 -10.91 -14.81
N GLN A 81 0.26 -10.22 -13.72
CA GLN A 81 -0.70 -10.69 -12.74
C GLN A 81 -2.01 -9.91 -12.90
N PRO A 82 -3.15 -10.56 -13.18
CA PRO A 82 -4.42 -9.85 -13.23
C PRO A 82 -4.84 -9.34 -11.84
N GLY A 83 -5.09 -8.04 -11.72
CA GLY A 83 -5.54 -7.40 -10.49
C GLY A 83 -4.41 -6.71 -9.71
N VAL A 84 -4.53 -6.67 -8.39
CA VAL A 84 -3.66 -5.87 -7.52
C VAL A 84 -2.78 -6.79 -6.69
N GLU A 85 -1.45 -6.57 -6.72
CA GLU A 85 -0.51 -7.27 -5.84
C GLU A 85 -0.64 -6.74 -4.40
N MET A 86 -0.33 -7.64 -3.46
CA MET A 86 -0.31 -7.32 -2.04
C MET A 86 0.94 -7.90 -1.38
N TRP A 87 1.53 -7.16 -0.43
CA TRP A 87 2.73 -7.62 0.27
C TRP A 87 2.85 -7.07 1.68
N SER A 88 3.60 -7.80 2.48
CA SER A 88 4.16 -7.36 3.75
C SER A 88 5.50 -8.07 3.97
N TRP A 89 6.23 -7.69 5.01
CA TRP A 89 7.53 -8.30 5.30
C TRP A 89 7.47 -9.81 5.48
N GLU A 90 6.40 -10.30 6.10
CA GLU A 90 6.24 -11.72 6.42
C GLU A 90 5.47 -12.48 5.32
N ALA A 91 4.57 -11.80 4.62
CA ALA A 91 3.76 -12.44 3.58
C ALA A 91 4.51 -12.63 2.25
N GLY A 92 5.61 -11.89 2.01
CA GLY A 92 6.16 -11.76 0.68
C GLY A 92 5.18 -11.06 -0.26
N MET A 93 5.38 -11.19 -1.56
CA MET A 93 4.48 -10.65 -2.58
C MET A 93 3.48 -11.71 -3.03
N ARG A 94 2.22 -11.31 -3.14
CA ARG A 94 1.11 -12.15 -3.55
C ARG A 94 0.29 -11.48 -4.64
N ASN A 95 -0.28 -12.30 -5.51
CA ASN A 95 -1.22 -11.82 -6.53
C ASN A 95 -2.63 -11.60 -5.94
N ALA A 96 -3.54 -11.10 -6.75
CA ALA A 96 -4.93 -10.82 -6.38
C ALA A 96 -5.73 -12.03 -5.85
N LYS A 97 -5.30 -13.25 -6.15
CA LYS A 97 -5.91 -14.48 -5.62
C LYS A 97 -5.33 -14.89 -4.27
N GLY A 98 -4.29 -14.20 -3.78
CA GLY A 98 -3.58 -14.54 -2.55
C GLY A 98 -2.46 -15.55 -2.72
N GLU A 99 -2.16 -15.98 -3.95
CA GLU A 99 -1.06 -16.90 -4.25
C GLU A 99 0.28 -16.20 -4.14
N ALA A 100 1.29 -16.85 -3.58
CA ALA A 100 2.63 -16.30 -3.47
C ALA A 100 3.32 -16.28 -4.84
N ILE A 101 3.72 -15.09 -5.31
CA ILE A 101 4.40 -14.89 -6.59
C ILE A 101 5.88 -14.53 -6.42
N ALA A 102 6.24 -13.97 -5.28
CA ALA A 102 7.63 -13.76 -4.89
C ALA A 102 7.78 -13.79 -3.36
N GLY A 103 8.99 -14.09 -2.91
CA GLY A 103 9.38 -13.92 -1.53
C GLY A 103 9.53 -12.43 -1.17
N ARG A 104 10.29 -12.16 -0.10
CA ARG A 104 10.61 -10.79 0.29
C ARG A 104 11.57 -10.15 -0.73
N ILE A 105 11.11 -9.09 -1.40
CA ILE A 105 11.91 -8.32 -2.34
C ILE A 105 12.67 -7.23 -1.57
N LYS A 106 13.99 -7.19 -1.75
CA LYS A 106 14.84 -6.20 -1.09
C LYS A 106 14.51 -4.79 -1.56
N GLY A 107 14.22 -3.90 -0.60
CA GLY A 107 13.94 -2.50 -0.88
C GLY A 107 12.54 -2.21 -1.39
N LEU A 108 11.63 -3.20 -1.46
CA LEU A 108 10.24 -2.97 -1.82
C LEU A 108 9.54 -2.19 -0.70
N PRO A 109 9.09 -0.95 -0.95
CA PRO A 109 8.42 -0.13 0.05
C PRO A 109 7.08 -0.71 0.51
N THR A 110 6.67 -0.33 1.72
CA THR A 110 5.38 -0.73 2.30
C THR A 110 4.57 0.47 2.81
N ASN A 111 4.92 1.70 2.40
CA ASN A 111 4.28 2.89 2.94
C ASN A 111 3.20 3.45 2.03
N MET A 112 3.52 3.85 0.79
CA MET A 112 2.58 4.49 -0.13
C MET A 112 2.79 4.00 -1.56
N ALA A 113 1.74 4.03 -2.38
CA ALA A 113 1.81 3.94 -3.83
C ALA A 113 1.28 5.23 -4.45
N VAL A 114 1.78 5.58 -5.62
CA VAL A 114 1.49 6.82 -6.32
C VAL A 114 1.32 6.57 -7.81
N TRP A 115 0.40 7.27 -8.47
CA TRP A 115 0.33 7.37 -9.91
C TRP A 115 1.30 8.46 -10.37
N TRP A 116 2.51 8.07 -10.79
CA TRP A 116 3.57 9.04 -11.07
C TRP A 116 3.94 9.16 -12.55
N ASP A 117 4.19 8.06 -13.23
CA ASP A 117 4.55 8.10 -14.64
C ASP A 117 3.34 7.86 -15.57
N GLY A 118 3.59 7.73 -16.86
CA GLY A 118 2.52 7.66 -17.87
C GLY A 118 1.97 6.27 -18.14
N ASP A 119 2.37 5.23 -17.39
CA ASP A 119 1.82 3.88 -17.57
C ASP A 119 0.73 3.54 -16.53
N LEU A 120 0.16 2.35 -16.63
CA LEU A 120 -0.96 1.92 -15.78
C LEU A 120 -0.51 1.24 -14.48
N LEU A 121 0.78 1.10 -14.25
CA LEU A 121 1.30 0.52 -13.01
C LEU A 121 1.59 1.61 -11.99
N ARG A 122 1.46 1.24 -10.72
CA ARG A 122 1.74 2.19 -9.63
C ARG A 122 3.23 2.24 -9.33
N GLU A 123 3.72 3.44 -9.05
CA GLU A 123 5.01 3.66 -8.40
C GLU A 123 4.85 3.61 -6.89
N LEU A 124 5.99 3.49 -6.20
CA LEU A 124 6.07 3.34 -4.76
C LEU A 124 6.77 4.55 -4.15
N LEU A 125 6.05 5.26 -3.29
CA LEU A 125 6.56 6.41 -2.56
C LEU A 125 6.97 5.99 -1.15
N ASP A 126 8.22 6.24 -0.80
CA ASP A 126 8.73 6.08 0.57
C ASP A 126 9.63 7.26 0.92
N LYS A 127 9.30 7.96 2.00
CA LYS A 127 9.98 9.21 2.40
C LYS A 127 9.89 10.28 1.31
N ASN A 128 11.02 10.61 0.72
CA ASN A 128 11.17 11.57 -0.40
C ASN A 128 11.65 10.88 -1.68
N ILE A 129 11.36 9.59 -1.83
CA ILE A 129 11.82 8.78 -2.96
C ILE A 129 10.62 8.13 -3.63
N ILE A 130 10.56 8.25 -4.96
CA ILE A 130 9.67 7.44 -5.78
C ILE A 130 10.49 6.36 -6.48
N SER A 131 9.98 5.15 -6.45
CA SER A 131 10.61 3.96 -7.03
C SER A 131 9.58 3.18 -7.83
N LYS A 132 10.04 2.45 -8.85
CA LYS A 132 9.23 1.53 -9.64
C LYS A 132 9.71 0.10 -9.46
N TYR A 133 8.76 -0.81 -9.34
CA TYR A 133 9.05 -2.24 -9.33
C TYR A 133 9.31 -2.74 -10.76
N ASP A 134 10.46 -3.35 -10.96
CA ASP A 134 10.80 -4.08 -12.18
C ASP A 134 10.40 -5.54 -12.00
N TRP A 135 9.23 -5.89 -12.50
CA TRP A 135 8.66 -7.24 -12.36
C TRP A 135 9.46 -8.32 -13.06
N LYS A 136 10.17 -8.00 -14.14
CA LYS A 136 11.04 -8.96 -14.85
C LYS A 136 12.30 -9.29 -14.07
N ALA A 137 12.93 -8.28 -13.51
CA ALA A 137 14.16 -8.44 -12.72
C ALA A 137 13.90 -8.67 -11.22
N GLN A 138 12.64 -8.56 -10.78
CA GLN A 138 12.22 -8.63 -9.37
C GLN A 138 13.02 -7.71 -8.45
N LYS A 139 13.20 -6.47 -8.88
CA LYS A 139 13.96 -5.45 -8.15
C LYS A 139 13.23 -4.11 -8.14
N VAL A 140 13.63 -3.25 -7.21
CA VAL A 140 13.10 -1.89 -7.10
C VAL A 140 14.12 -0.93 -7.68
N ASN A 141 13.71 -0.14 -8.66
CA ASN A 141 14.49 0.90 -9.29
C ASN A 141 14.03 2.27 -8.77
N ARG A 142 14.95 3.10 -8.32
CA ARG A 142 14.66 4.48 -7.94
C ARG A 142 14.41 5.31 -9.21
N ILE A 143 13.31 6.06 -9.24
CA ILE A 143 12.98 7.00 -10.31
C ILE A 143 13.46 8.40 -9.94
N VAL A 144 13.07 8.89 -8.76
CA VAL A 144 13.39 10.25 -8.34
C VAL A 144 13.63 10.31 -6.83
N THR A 145 14.49 11.24 -6.43
CA THR A 145 14.65 11.68 -5.04
C THR A 145 14.34 13.17 -4.98
N PHE A 146 13.45 13.56 -4.09
CA PHE A 146 13.09 14.97 -3.86
C PHE A 146 14.07 15.60 -2.89
N GLU A 147 15.19 16.07 -3.43
CA GLU A 147 16.28 16.64 -2.64
C GLU A 147 15.82 17.86 -1.83
N GLY A 148 16.25 17.94 -0.57
CA GLY A 148 15.88 19.01 0.35
C GLY A 148 14.43 19.00 0.81
N ALA A 149 13.73 17.86 0.62
CA ALA A 149 12.38 17.64 1.11
C ALA A 149 12.30 16.40 2.00
N LEU A 150 11.40 16.42 2.96
CA LEU A 150 11.19 15.35 3.92
C LEU A 150 9.72 14.99 4.03
N SER A 151 9.45 13.71 4.24
CA SER A 151 8.14 13.23 4.70
C SER A 151 7.90 13.62 6.15
N ASN A 152 6.63 13.60 6.57
CA ASN A 152 6.26 13.67 7.97
C ASN A 152 6.45 12.29 8.59
N ASN A 153 6.75 12.18 9.88
CA ASN A 153 6.86 10.91 10.56
C ASN A 153 7.94 9.97 9.94
N GLY A 154 8.96 9.63 10.70
CA GLY A 154 10.13 8.92 10.18
C GLY A 154 9.88 7.50 9.68
N THR A 155 9.03 6.72 10.37
CA THR A 155 8.78 5.30 10.02
C THR A 155 7.62 5.11 9.06
N LYS A 156 6.58 5.92 9.19
CA LYS A 156 5.38 5.85 8.32
C LYS A 156 5.60 6.60 7.00
N ALA A 157 6.58 7.50 6.97
CA ALA A 157 7.02 8.25 5.78
C ALA A 157 5.87 8.95 5.02
N VAL A 158 4.91 9.51 5.76
CA VAL A 158 3.69 10.09 5.21
C VAL A 158 4.00 11.43 4.53
N PRO A 159 3.59 11.67 3.27
CA PRO A 159 3.66 12.99 2.67
C PRO A 159 2.69 13.96 3.37
N CYS A 160 2.85 15.27 3.14
CA CYS A 160 1.86 16.25 3.59
C CYS A 160 0.52 16.06 2.88
N LEU A 161 0.59 15.75 1.58
CA LEU A 161 -0.57 15.42 0.73
C LEU A 161 -0.08 14.58 -0.46
N GLN A 162 -0.93 13.67 -0.93
CA GLN A 162 -0.78 12.94 -2.18
C GLN A 162 -2.13 12.86 -2.85
N GLY A 163 -2.18 13.10 -4.14
CA GLY A 163 -3.40 13.02 -4.94
C GLY A 163 -3.28 13.78 -6.24
N ASP A 164 -4.25 13.61 -7.12
CA ASP A 164 -4.38 14.37 -8.36
C ASP A 164 -4.83 15.82 -8.05
N ILE A 165 -3.86 16.69 -7.79
CA ILE A 165 -4.06 18.08 -7.36
C ILE A 165 -4.23 19.01 -8.57
N VAL A 166 -3.52 18.71 -9.67
CA VAL A 166 -3.57 19.54 -10.87
C VAL A 166 -4.60 19.06 -11.90
N GLY A 167 -5.21 17.90 -11.71
CA GLY A 167 -6.32 17.40 -12.51
C GLY A 167 -5.91 16.73 -13.81
N ASP A 168 -4.79 16.02 -13.81
CA ASP A 168 -4.27 15.31 -14.98
C ASP A 168 -4.20 13.77 -14.80
N TRP A 169 -4.90 13.23 -13.77
CA TRP A 169 -4.97 11.84 -13.29
C TRP A 169 -3.71 11.32 -12.56
N ARG A 170 -2.55 11.86 -12.82
CA ARG A 170 -1.35 11.54 -12.04
C ARG A 170 -1.43 12.20 -10.67
N GLU A 171 -0.74 11.62 -9.73
CA GLU A 171 -0.80 12.12 -8.35
C GLU A 171 0.44 12.96 -8.06
N GLU A 172 0.22 14.17 -7.57
CA GLU A 172 1.25 15.04 -7.03
C GLU A 172 1.62 14.61 -5.62
N VAL A 173 2.84 14.93 -5.25
CA VAL A 173 3.37 14.70 -3.90
C VAL A 173 3.76 16.03 -3.26
N LEU A 174 3.11 16.37 -2.15
CA LEU A 174 3.43 17.54 -1.34
C LEU A 174 4.28 17.12 -0.14
N LEU A 175 5.49 17.65 -0.06
CA LEU A 175 6.42 17.41 1.05
C LEU A 175 6.82 18.73 1.71
N ARG A 176 7.21 18.69 2.98
CA ARG A 176 7.83 19.82 3.65
C ARG A 176 9.30 19.95 3.25
N SER A 177 9.83 21.16 3.25
CA SER A 177 11.29 21.39 3.16
C SER A 177 12.00 20.92 4.43
N GLU A 178 13.29 20.62 4.32
CA GLU A 178 14.11 20.19 5.47
C GLU A 178 14.14 21.22 6.59
N ASP A 179 14.15 22.52 6.25
CA ASP A 179 14.13 23.63 7.19
C ASP A 179 12.74 23.93 7.78
N ASN A 180 11.70 23.21 7.35
CA ASN A 180 10.30 23.39 7.71
C ASN A 180 9.70 24.78 7.36
N CYS A 181 10.33 25.53 6.47
CA CYS A 181 9.88 26.88 6.12
C CYS A 181 8.98 26.92 4.89
N SER A 182 8.88 25.82 4.13
CA SER A 182 8.06 25.74 2.93
C SER A 182 7.47 24.36 2.69
N LEU A 183 6.43 24.33 1.89
CA LEU A 183 5.87 23.13 1.28
C LEU A 183 6.26 23.12 -0.20
N ARG A 184 6.62 21.94 -0.71
CA ARG A 184 7.05 21.73 -2.08
C ARG A 184 6.10 20.75 -2.75
N LEU A 185 5.41 21.21 -3.78
CA LEU A 185 4.57 20.37 -4.64
C LEU A 185 5.43 19.83 -5.78
N TYR A 186 5.47 18.51 -5.89
CA TYR A 186 6.16 17.80 -6.96
C TYR A 186 5.15 17.23 -7.93
N VAL A 187 5.36 17.52 -9.20
CA VAL A 187 4.50 17.16 -10.33
C VAL A 187 5.34 16.30 -11.27
N SER A 188 4.77 15.23 -11.79
CA SER A 188 5.39 14.43 -12.84
C SER A 188 5.21 15.09 -14.20
N THR A 189 6.24 15.02 -15.04
CA THR A 189 6.22 15.48 -16.44
C THR A 189 6.53 14.37 -17.43
N ILE A 190 6.57 13.13 -16.98
CA ILE A 190 6.91 11.93 -17.75
C ILE A 190 5.74 10.97 -17.88
#